data_93293e40df0e2f252e682c3e2867a69f
#
_entry.id   93293e40df0e2f252e682c3e2867a69f
#
_cell.length_a   1.000
_cell.length_b   1.000
_cell.length_c   1.000
_cell.angle_alpha   90.00
_cell.angle_beta   90.00
_cell.angle_gamma   90.00
#
_symmetry.space_group_name_H-M   'P 1'
#
loop_
_entity.id
_entity.type
_entity.pdbx_description
1 polymer ?
#
loop_
_entity_poly.entity_id
_entity_poly.type
_entity_poly.pdbx_seq_one_letter_code
_entity_poly.pdbx_strand_id
1 'polypeptide(L)'
;FPVALYEAHDDMVKYLKASGTGKTIAEVAKDIASPDVKGTYDGLVIPRKLPGPNNTVVDAKPAYDAAMKTSRPALQKLYKETFAKNKLDAIVFPTVPKVAIESNPDSSSLANFGMYIQNTDPGSNAGLPGLQIPLALGASSKLPIGMELDGPAGSDRKLIAIGLALEQVFGRLPAPPKR
;
A
#
# COMPACT_ATOMS: atom_id res chain seq x y z
N PHE A 1 7.68 -3.34 3.68
CA PHE A 1 7.44 -4.59 4.42
C PHE A 1 7.91 -4.55 5.88
N PRO A 2 9.18 -4.26 6.21
CA PRO A 2 9.67 -4.33 7.60
C PRO A 2 8.88 -3.44 8.56
N VAL A 3 8.53 -2.22 8.13
CA VAL A 3 7.76 -1.28 8.97
C VAL A 3 6.37 -1.82 9.24
N ALA A 4 5.62 -2.17 8.20
CA ALA A 4 4.24 -2.65 8.33
C ALA A 4 4.14 -3.91 9.20
N LEU A 5 4.96 -4.93 8.94
CA LEU A 5 4.90 -6.19 9.69
C LEU A 5 5.37 -6.05 11.15
N TYR A 6 6.29 -5.12 11.43
CA TYR A 6 6.75 -4.88 12.79
C TYR A 6 5.75 -4.06 13.61
N GLU A 7 5.21 -2.98 13.05
CA GLU A 7 4.29 -2.07 13.75
C GLU A 7 2.86 -2.64 13.87
N ALA A 8 2.41 -3.44 12.89
CA ALA A 8 1.05 -3.98 12.86
C ALA A 8 0.61 -4.67 14.16
N HIS A 9 1.53 -5.35 14.85
CA HIS A 9 1.22 -5.98 16.14
C HIS A 9 0.79 -4.94 17.19
N ASP A 10 1.64 -3.94 17.44
CA ASP A 10 1.38 -2.97 18.51
C ASP A 10 0.22 -2.03 18.15
N ASP A 11 0.09 -1.68 16.88
CA ASP A 11 -1.00 -0.84 16.43
C ASP A 11 -2.34 -1.56 16.49
N MET A 12 -2.39 -2.86 16.15
CA MET A 12 -3.60 -3.67 16.35
C MET A 12 -3.95 -3.80 17.83
N VAL A 13 -2.98 -4.04 18.71
CA VAL A 13 -3.22 -4.11 20.16
C VAL A 13 -3.77 -2.78 20.69
N LYS A 14 -3.17 -1.65 20.28
CA LYS A 14 -3.68 -0.31 20.65
C LYS A 14 -5.09 -0.06 20.13
N TYR A 15 -5.36 -0.42 18.88
CA TYR A 15 -6.68 -0.28 18.27
C TYR A 15 -7.74 -1.10 19.00
N LEU A 16 -7.48 -2.38 19.27
CA LEU A 16 -8.41 -3.26 19.98
C LEU A 16 -8.72 -2.74 21.40
N LYS A 17 -7.71 -2.22 22.08
CA LYS A 17 -7.89 -1.59 23.39
C LYS A 17 -8.75 -0.32 23.29
N ALA A 18 -8.45 0.56 22.34
CA ALA A 18 -9.15 1.84 22.16
C ALA A 18 -10.61 1.65 21.72
N SER A 19 -10.88 0.63 20.90
CA SER A 19 -12.24 0.31 20.40
C SER A 19 -13.11 -0.45 21.41
N GLY A 20 -12.56 -0.83 22.57
CA GLY A 20 -13.34 -1.46 23.64
C GLY A 20 -13.88 -2.86 23.30
N THR A 21 -13.31 -3.54 22.32
CA THR A 21 -13.76 -4.87 21.87
C THR A 21 -13.55 -5.97 22.91
N GLY A 22 -12.62 -5.77 23.83
CA GLY A 22 -12.17 -6.80 24.79
C GLY A 22 -11.37 -7.94 24.16
N LYS A 23 -11.19 -7.95 22.84
CA LYS A 23 -10.43 -8.99 22.14
C LYS A 23 -8.92 -8.72 22.14
N THR A 24 -8.17 -9.81 22.18
CA THR A 24 -6.71 -9.81 21.94
C THR A 24 -6.41 -9.98 20.46
N ILE A 25 -5.19 -9.61 20.04
CA ILE A 25 -4.74 -9.85 18.66
C ILE A 25 -4.76 -11.34 18.29
N ALA A 26 -4.47 -12.23 19.22
CA ALA A 26 -4.49 -13.67 19.00
C ALA A 26 -5.92 -14.20 18.80
N GLU A 27 -6.92 -13.63 19.49
CA GLU A 27 -8.33 -13.97 19.26
C GLU A 27 -8.82 -13.47 17.90
N VAL A 28 -8.45 -12.24 17.51
CA VAL A 28 -8.76 -11.73 16.18
C VAL A 28 -8.13 -12.58 15.08
N ALA A 29 -6.88 -13.00 15.25
CA ALA A 29 -6.19 -13.86 14.27
C ALA A 29 -6.88 -15.20 14.05
N LYS A 30 -7.54 -15.77 15.06
CA LYS A 30 -8.34 -17.00 14.91
C LYS A 30 -9.53 -16.82 13.99
N ASP A 31 -10.14 -15.64 14.00
CA ASP A 31 -11.35 -15.32 13.27
C ASP A 31 -11.06 -14.84 11.83
N ILE A 32 -9.78 -14.71 11.42
CA ILE A 32 -9.40 -14.31 10.06
C ILE A 32 -9.80 -15.43 9.07
N ALA A 33 -10.69 -15.10 8.15
CA ALA A 33 -11.21 -16.05 7.18
C ALA A 33 -10.26 -16.31 5.99
N SER A 34 -9.45 -15.31 5.62
CA SER A 34 -8.51 -15.41 4.50
C SER A 34 -7.24 -16.18 4.91
N PRO A 35 -6.93 -17.34 4.32
CA PRO A 35 -5.81 -18.18 4.76
C PRO A 35 -4.44 -17.48 4.68
N ASP A 36 -4.21 -16.66 3.65
CA ASP A 36 -2.99 -15.88 3.45
C ASP A 36 -2.82 -14.80 4.52
N VAL A 37 -3.89 -14.06 4.82
CA VAL A 37 -3.89 -13.05 5.89
C VAL A 37 -3.69 -13.72 7.25
N LYS A 38 -4.40 -14.83 7.50
CA LYS A 38 -4.22 -15.61 8.73
C LYS A 38 -2.78 -16.11 8.89
N GLY A 39 -2.22 -16.68 7.82
CA GLY A 39 -0.83 -17.14 7.81
C GLY A 39 0.17 -16.01 8.06
N THR A 40 -0.10 -14.81 7.52
CA THR A 40 0.71 -13.61 7.77
C THR A 40 0.64 -13.18 9.24
N TYR A 41 -0.55 -13.17 9.84
CA TYR A 41 -0.70 -12.83 11.26
C TYR A 41 0.00 -13.83 12.15
N ASP A 42 -0.25 -15.12 11.96
CA ASP A 42 0.30 -16.18 12.80
C ASP A 42 1.83 -16.31 12.65
N GLY A 43 2.34 -16.20 11.42
CA GLY A 43 3.74 -16.44 11.09
C GLY A 43 4.65 -15.22 11.17
N LEU A 44 4.11 -14.02 10.97
CA LEU A 44 4.92 -12.81 10.83
C LEU A 44 4.52 -11.69 11.80
N VAL A 45 3.25 -11.29 11.84
CA VAL A 45 2.82 -10.14 12.65
C VAL A 45 2.90 -10.43 14.14
N ILE A 46 2.26 -11.51 14.62
CA ILE A 46 2.24 -11.85 16.05
C ILE A 46 3.64 -12.11 16.58
N PRO A 47 4.48 -12.94 15.94
CA PRO A 47 5.85 -13.18 16.40
C PRO A 47 6.86 -12.09 16.00
N ARG A 48 6.45 -11.04 15.25
CA ARG A 48 7.30 -9.96 14.73
C ARG A 48 8.47 -10.48 13.91
N LYS A 49 8.15 -11.29 12.93
CA LYS A 49 9.11 -11.92 12.01
C LYS A 49 8.95 -11.38 10.61
N LEU A 50 9.99 -11.57 9.80
CA LEU A 50 9.99 -11.32 8.36
C LEU A 50 10.34 -12.60 7.62
N PRO A 51 9.88 -12.75 6.35
CA PRO A 51 10.41 -13.78 5.47
C PRO A 51 11.92 -13.62 5.32
N GLY A 52 12.64 -14.70 5.57
CA GLY A 52 14.08 -14.80 5.38
C GLY A 52 14.44 -15.65 4.17
N PRO A 53 15.73 -15.83 3.90
CA PRO A 53 16.21 -16.72 2.83
C PRO A 53 15.73 -18.16 3.04
N ASN A 54 15.59 -18.91 1.95
CA ASN A 54 15.28 -20.34 1.97
C ASN A 54 14.03 -20.71 2.79
N ASN A 55 12.96 -19.91 2.68
CA ASN A 55 11.70 -20.09 3.40
C ASN A 55 11.84 -20.08 4.94
N THR A 56 12.88 -19.48 5.47
CA THR A 56 13.03 -19.24 6.90
C THR A 56 12.29 -17.96 7.33
N VAL A 57 12.20 -17.74 8.63
CA VAL A 57 11.74 -16.49 9.21
C VAL A 57 12.83 -15.90 10.09
N VAL A 58 12.99 -14.58 10.04
CA VAL A 58 14.02 -13.83 10.77
C VAL A 58 13.36 -12.78 11.67
N ASP A 59 14.08 -12.28 12.67
CA ASP A 59 13.60 -11.18 13.50
C ASP A 59 13.38 -9.92 12.66
N ALA A 60 12.21 -9.28 12.83
CA ALA A 60 11.87 -8.08 12.07
C ALA A 60 12.58 -6.82 12.61
N LYS A 61 13.00 -6.81 13.88
CA LYS A 61 13.54 -5.60 14.54
C LYS A 61 14.75 -5.00 13.83
N PRO A 62 15.80 -5.77 13.42
CA PRO A 62 16.95 -5.18 12.73
C PRO A 62 16.57 -4.50 11.40
N ALA A 63 15.70 -5.14 10.61
CA ALA A 63 15.24 -4.58 9.34
C ALA A 63 14.33 -3.36 9.54
N TYR A 64 13.48 -3.39 10.57
CA TYR A 64 12.67 -2.25 10.97
C TYR A 64 13.53 -1.05 11.37
N ASP A 65 14.53 -1.26 12.22
CA ASP A 65 15.44 -0.19 12.65
C ASP A 65 16.21 0.42 11.46
N ALA A 66 16.71 -0.42 10.55
CA ALA A 66 17.36 0.04 9.33
C ALA A 66 16.40 0.83 8.43
N ALA A 67 15.16 0.36 8.27
CA ALA A 67 14.14 1.06 7.51
C ALA A 67 13.84 2.44 8.11
N MET A 68 13.60 2.54 9.40
CA MET A 68 13.21 3.79 10.08
C MET A 68 14.37 4.77 10.22
N LYS A 69 15.59 4.30 10.50
CA LYS A 69 16.75 5.17 10.76
C LYS A 69 17.50 5.58 9.51
N THR A 70 17.42 4.79 8.44
CA THR A 70 18.24 5.00 7.24
C THR A 70 17.43 5.07 5.96
N SER A 71 16.67 4.01 5.64
CA SER A 71 16.04 3.90 4.32
C SER A 71 14.92 4.91 4.11
N ARG A 72 14.01 5.05 5.07
CA ARG A 72 12.88 6.00 5.00
C ARG A 72 13.35 7.45 4.95
N PRO A 73 14.27 7.94 5.81
CA PRO A 73 14.82 9.28 5.69
C PRO A 73 15.52 9.55 4.34
N ALA A 74 16.26 8.57 3.82
CA ALA A 74 16.90 8.69 2.51
C ALA A 74 15.86 8.79 1.38
N LEU A 75 14.81 7.98 1.43
CA LEU A 75 13.70 8.00 0.47
C LEU A 75 12.94 9.34 0.53
N GLN A 76 12.63 9.83 1.72
CA GLN A 76 11.98 11.15 1.91
C GLN A 76 12.83 12.29 1.35
N LYS A 77 14.14 12.24 1.58
CA LYS A 77 15.08 13.22 1.02
C LYS A 77 15.07 13.16 -0.51
N LEU A 78 15.14 11.96 -1.10
CA LEU A 78 15.12 11.76 -2.55
C LEU A 78 13.87 12.38 -3.19
N TYR A 79 12.70 12.10 -2.66
CA TYR A 79 11.45 12.69 -3.15
C TYR A 79 11.45 14.21 -3.03
N LYS A 80 11.81 14.74 -1.85
CA LYS A 80 11.88 16.19 -1.61
C LYS A 80 12.79 16.89 -2.62
N GLU A 81 13.97 16.34 -2.85
CA GLU A 81 14.94 16.91 -3.80
C GLU A 81 14.45 16.80 -5.25
N THR A 82 13.80 15.69 -5.61
CA THR A 82 13.22 15.48 -6.95
C THR A 82 12.13 16.48 -7.25
N PHE A 83 11.18 16.65 -6.35
CA PHE A 83 10.11 17.65 -6.49
C PHE A 83 10.68 19.07 -6.63
N ALA A 84 11.60 19.45 -5.75
CA ALA A 84 12.17 20.79 -5.72
C ALA A 84 13.01 21.07 -6.97
N LYS A 85 13.93 20.16 -7.34
CA LYS A 85 14.84 20.31 -8.47
C LYS A 85 14.09 20.46 -9.80
N ASN A 86 13.03 19.67 -9.97
CA ASN A 86 12.27 19.63 -11.22
C ASN A 86 11.03 20.53 -11.18
N LYS A 87 10.77 21.23 -10.08
CA LYS A 87 9.58 22.08 -9.88
C LYS A 87 8.27 21.34 -10.15
N LEU A 88 8.17 20.09 -9.66
CA LEU A 88 7.00 19.24 -9.89
C LEU A 88 5.93 19.50 -8.84
N ASP A 89 4.69 19.51 -9.29
CA ASP A 89 3.51 19.54 -8.42
C ASP A 89 3.02 18.13 -8.05
N ALA A 90 3.25 17.17 -8.92
CA ALA A 90 3.00 15.75 -8.70
C ALA A 90 3.89 14.88 -9.59
N ILE A 91 4.07 13.62 -9.18
CA ILE A 91 4.61 12.54 -10.01
C ILE A 91 3.43 11.64 -10.36
N VAL A 92 3.33 11.23 -11.63
CA VAL A 92 2.19 10.46 -12.16
C VAL A 92 2.66 9.12 -12.66
N PHE A 93 1.91 8.07 -12.34
CA PHE A 93 2.22 6.72 -12.78
C PHE A 93 0.95 5.84 -12.77
N PRO A 94 0.93 4.68 -13.46
CA PRO A 94 -0.15 3.71 -13.29
C PRO A 94 -0.21 3.25 -11.83
N THR A 95 -1.37 3.31 -11.17
CA THR A 95 -1.52 2.91 -9.76
C THR A 95 -0.98 1.50 -9.53
N VAL A 96 -1.32 0.59 -10.43
CA VAL A 96 -0.83 -0.79 -10.42
C VAL A 96 -0.34 -1.19 -11.81
N PRO A 97 0.68 -2.07 -11.94
CA PRO A 97 1.28 -2.41 -13.22
C PRO A 97 0.42 -3.32 -14.10
N LYS A 98 -0.61 -3.95 -13.57
CA LYS A 98 -1.53 -4.85 -14.26
C LYS A 98 -2.97 -4.58 -13.86
N VAL A 99 -3.90 -4.89 -14.74
CA VAL A 99 -5.34 -4.95 -14.39
C VAL A 99 -5.60 -6.04 -13.35
N ALA A 100 -6.74 -5.96 -12.66
CA ALA A 100 -7.14 -6.97 -11.70
C ALA A 100 -7.13 -8.36 -12.33
N ILE A 101 -6.63 -9.34 -11.60
CA ILE A 101 -6.63 -10.75 -11.98
C ILE A 101 -7.90 -11.44 -11.47
N GLU A 102 -8.19 -12.62 -11.97
CA GLU A 102 -9.30 -13.45 -11.50
C GLU A 102 -9.15 -13.76 -10.01
N SER A 103 -10.29 -13.74 -9.29
CA SER A 103 -10.33 -14.12 -7.89
C SER A 103 -10.25 -15.65 -7.77
N ASN A 104 -9.08 -16.14 -7.44
CA ASN A 104 -8.78 -17.54 -7.19
C ASN A 104 -7.75 -17.66 -6.05
N PRO A 105 -7.42 -18.86 -5.54
CA PRO A 105 -6.46 -19.02 -4.44
C PRO A 105 -5.09 -18.38 -4.71
N ASP A 106 -4.61 -18.36 -5.97
CA ASP A 106 -3.31 -17.78 -6.32
C ASP A 106 -3.31 -16.26 -6.32
N SER A 107 -4.48 -15.62 -6.39
CA SER A 107 -4.61 -14.15 -6.39
C SER A 107 -4.03 -13.51 -5.13
N SER A 108 -4.12 -14.19 -4.00
CA SER A 108 -3.61 -13.76 -2.69
C SER A 108 -2.15 -14.14 -2.43
N SER A 109 -1.42 -14.64 -3.43
CA SER A 109 0.00 -14.98 -3.25
C SER A 109 0.86 -13.76 -2.94
N LEU A 110 1.93 -13.96 -2.17
CA LEU A 110 2.90 -12.91 -1.83
C LEU A 110 3.53 -12.27 -3.10
N ALA A 111 3.71 -13.06 -4.16
CA ALA A 111 4.22 -12.58 -5.44
C ALA A 111 3.24 -11.59 -6.11
N ASN A 112 1.94 -11.93 -6.15
CA ASN A 112 0.90 -11.04 -6.67
C ASN A 112 0.76 -9.79 -5.80
N PHE A 113 0.76 -9.94 -4.49
CA PHE A 113 0.73 -8.80 -3.56
C PHE A 113 1.89 -7.83 -3.84
N GLY A 114 3.13 -8.32 -3.89
CA GLY A 114 4.31 -7.51 -4.18
C GLY A 114 4.24 -6.82 -5.55
N MET A 115 3.74 -7.52 -6.56
CA MET A 115 3.55 -6.96 -7.89
C MET A 115 2.52 -5.80 -7.88
N TYR A 116 1.40 -5.95 -7.18
CA TYR A 116 0.36 -4.92 -7.17
C TYR A 116 0.75 -3.66 -6.38
N ILE A 117 1.55 -3.77 -5.32
CA ILE A 117 1.94 -2.61 -4.51
C ILE A 117 3.22 -1.91 -4.98
N GLN A 118 3.97 -2.46 -5.94
CA GLN A 118 5.31 -1.98 -6.28
C GLN A 118 5.37 -0.51 -6.69
N ASN A 119 4.31 0.03 -7.28
CA ASN A 119 4.27 1.42 -7.72
C ASN A 119 3.90 2.37 -6.57
N THR A 120 3.00 1.96 -5.67
CA THR A 120 2.49 2.79 -4.57
C THR A 120 3.32 2.68 -3.29
N ASP A 121 4.07 1.59 -3.12
CA ASP A 121 4.88 1.32 -1.92
C ASP A 121 5.93 2.41 -1.63
N PRO A 122 6.69 2.95 -2.61
CA PRO A 122 7.68 3.98 -2.33
C PRO A 122 7.07 5.27 -1.76
N GLY A 123 6.00 5.79 -2.37
CA GLY A 123 5.29 6.99 -1.90
C GLY A 123 4.70 6.78 -0.50
N SER A 124 4.05 5.63 -0.26
CA SER A 124 3.50 5.24 1.04
C SER A 124 4.58 5.17 2.12
N ASN A 125 5.73 4.55 1.84
CA ASN A 125 6.86 4.47 2.78
C ASN A 125 7.50 5.83 3.06
N ALA A 126 7.54 6.72 2.07
CA ALA A 126 8.00 8.10 2.25
C ALA A 126 7.01 8.96 3.04
N GLY A 127 5.73 8.57 3.14
CA GLY A 127 4.65 9.33 3.76
C GLY A 127 4.20 10.50 2.89
N LEU A 128 4.20 10.31 1.57
CA LEU A 128 3.66 11.28 0.63
C LEU A 128 2.13 11.17 0.53
N PRO A 129 1.42 12.27 0.26
CA PRO A 129 0.03 12.19 -0.15
C PRO A 129 -0.07 11.58 -1.55
N GLY A 130 -0.90 10.56 -1.69
CA GLY A 130 -1.22 9.91 -2.96
C GLY A 130 -2.69 10.08 -3.30
N LEU A 131 -3.00 10.29 -4.57
CA LEU A 131 -4.36 10.36 -5.10
C LEU A 131 -4.49 9.49 -6.33
N GLN A 132 -5.38 8.51 -6.28
CA GLN A 132 -5.70 7.68 -7.43
C GLN A 132 -6.98 8.18 -8.11
N ILE A 133 -6.93 8.33 -9.44
CA ILE A 133 -8.08 8.64 -10.26
C ILE A 133 -8.34 7.53 -11.29
N PRO A 134 -9.62 7.23 -11.60
CA PRO A 134 -9.95 6.33 -12.71
C PRO A 134 -9.58 6.99 -14.03
N LEU A 135 -8.77 6.31 -14.86
CA LEU A 135 -8.28 6.88 -16.13
C LEU A 135 -9.01 6.31 -17.35
N ALA A 136 -9.10 5.00 -17.44
CA ALA A 136 -9.64 4.32 -18.62
C ALA A 136 -10.11 2.90 -18.29
N LEU A 137 -10.74 2.25 -19.26
CA LEU A 137 -10.94 0.80 -19.25
C LEU A 137 -9.85 0.14 -20.11
N GLY A 138 -9.32 -0.97 -19.65
CA GLY A 138 -8.37 -1.78 -20.42
C GLY A 138 -8.98 -2.19 -21.77
N ALA A 139 -8.23 -2.04 -22.86
CA ALA A 139 -8.73 -2.27 -24.21
C ALA A 139 -9.30 -3.68 -24.39
N SER A 140 -8.63 -4.71 -23.89
CA SER A 140 -9.04 -6.10 -23.96
C SER A 140 -9.86 -6.54 -22.74
N SER A 141 -9.37 -6.24 -21.52
CA SER A 141 -9.98 -6.71 -20.27
C SER A 141 -11.28 -6.01 -19.91
N LYS A 142 -11.50 -4.79 -20.41
CA LYS A 142 -12.60 -3.90 -19.99
C LYS A 142 -12.63 -3.58 -18.49
N LEU A 143 -11.56 -3.92 -17.76
CA LEU A 143 -11.39 -3.60 -16.35
C LEU A 143 -10.87 -2.16 -16.18
N PRO A 144 -11.21 -1.47 -15.09
CA PRO A 144 -10.74 -0.10 -14.85
C PRO A 144 -9.22 -0.06 -14.65
N ILE A 145 -8.62 1.00 -15.18
CA ILE A 145 -7.21 1.35 -15.00
C ILE A 145 -7.16 2.66 -14.25
N GLY A 146 -6.35 2.72 -13.19
CA GLY A 146 -6.13 3.91 -12.38
C GLY A 146 -4.80 4.58 -12.71
N MET A 147 -4.78 5.90 -12.49
CA MET A 147 -3.59 6.73 -12.48
C MET A 147 -3.38 7.27 -11.07
N GLU A 148 -2.19 7.06 -10.54
CA GLU A 148 -1.76 7.60 -9.25
C GLU A 148 -1.04 8.92 -9.45
N LEU A 149 -1.24 9.82 -8.50
CA LEU A 149 -0.51 11.07 -8.38
C LEU A 149 0.10 11.14 -6.98
N ASP A 150 1.41 11.11 -6.87
CA ASP A 150 2.11 11.40 -5.61
C ASP A 150 2.52 12.86 -5.57
N GLY A 151 2.15 13.56 -4.50
CA GLY A 151 2.50 14.97 -4.28
C GLY A 151 3.57 15.16 -3.21
N PRO A 152 4.21 16.35 -3.12
CA PRO A 152 5.08 16.69 -2.01
C PRO A 152 4.37 16.53 -0.66
N ALA A 153 5.12 16.21 0.39
CA ALA A 153 4.56 16.09 1.74
C ALA A 153 3.76 17.35 2.13
N GLY A 154 2.52 17.16 2.59
CA GLY A 154 1.60 18.22 2.97
C GLY A 154 0.87 18.90 1.80
N SER A 155 0.96 18.38 0.59
CA SER A 155 0.28 18.94 -0.60
C SER A 155 -1.11 18.36 -0.87
N ASP A 156 -1.75 17.71 0.09
CA ASP A 156 -3.02 17.00 -0.03
C ASP A 156 -4.10 17.83 -0.76
N ARG A 157 -4.32 19.09 -0.32
CA ARG A 157 -5.31 19.98 -0.95
C ARG A 157 -4.99 20.28 -2.41
N LYS A 158 -3.70 20.48 -2.72
CA LYS A 158 -3.25 20.74 -4.10
C LYS A 158 -3.47 19.51 -4.97
N LEU A 159 -3.14 18.34 -4.43
CA LEU A 159 -3.32 17.07 -5.12
C LEU A 159 -4.79 16.81 -5.46
N ILE A 160 -5.71 17.05 -4.51
CA ILE A 160 -7.16 16.97 -4.75
C ILE A 160 -7.59 17.96 -5.86
N ALA A 161 -7.08 19.20 -5.83
CA ALA A 161 -7.41 20.19 -6.86
C ALA A 161 -6.92 19.75 -8.26
N ILE A 162 -5.72 19.17 -8.34
CA ILE A 162 -5.19 18.59 -9.58
C ILE A 162 -6.09 17.43 -10.05
N GLY A 163 -6.44 16.51 -9.14
CA GLY A 163 -7.32 15.39 -9.45
C GLY A 163 -8.69 15.82 -10.00
N LEU A 164 -9.32 16.82 -9.39
CA LEU A 164 -10.58 17.40 -9.89
C LEU A 164 -10.44 17.99 -11.30
N ALA A 165 -9.34 18.69 -11.59
CA ALA A 165 -9.06 19.21 -12.92
C ALA A 165 -8.85 18.08 -13.94
N LEU A 166 -8.14 17.03 -13.57
CA LEU A 166 -7.92 15.86 -14.43
C LEU A 166 -9.22 15.07 -14.69
N GLU A 167 -10.12 14.95 -13.71
CA GLU A 167 -11.46 14.37 -13.93
C GLU A 167 -12.26 15.11 -14.99
N GLN A 168 -12.14 16.45 -15.07
CA GLN A 168 -12.80 17.24 -16.11
C GLN A 168 -12.23 16.95 -17.50
N VAL A 169 -10.93 16.65 -17.61
CA VAL A 169 -10.25 16.35 -18.86
C VAL A 169 -10.55 14.93 -19.34
N PHE A 170 -10.44 13.95 -18.44
CA PHE A 170 -10.60 12.53 -18.80
C PHE A 170 -12.05 12.06 -18.82
N GLY A 171 -12.94 12.78 -18.13
CA GLY A 171 -14.32 12.38 -17.96
C GLY A 171 -14.49 11.27 -16.92
N ARG A 172 -15.73 10.83 -16.73
CA ARG A 172 -16.05 9.74 -15.81
C ARG A 172 -16.13 8.41 -16.54
N LEU A 173 -15.60 7.38 -15.94
CA LEU A 173 -15.82 6.03 -16.43
C LEU A 173 -17.31 5.63 -16.31
N PRO A 174 -17.81 4.78 -17.22
CA PRO A 174 -19.16 4.24 -17.11
C PRO A 174 -19.31 3.47 -15.79
N ALA A 175 -20.52 3.48 -15.26
CA ALA A 175 -20.86 2.67 -14.10
C ALA A 175 -20.60 1.18 -14.40
N PRO A 176 -20.16 0.39 -13.40
CA PRO A 176 -19.98 -1.05 -13.59
C PRO A 176 -21.32 -1.69 -14.02
N PRO A 177 -21.29 -2.75 -14.83
CA PRO A 177 -22.51 -3.44 -15.23
C PRO A 177 -23.24 -3.96 -13.99
N LYS A 178 -24.56 -3.82 -13.99
CA LYS A 178 -25.40 -4.43 -12.94
C LYS A 178 -25.25 -5.95 -13.04
N ARG A 179 -25.02 -6.60 -11.91
CA ARG A 179 -25.04 -8.06 -11.79
C ARG A 179 -26.48 -8.55 -11.84
#